data_03ca4ef38b1df3569c079f0944bf61b4
#
_entry.id   03ca4ef38b1df3569c079f0944bf61b4
#
_cell.length_a   1.000
_cell.length_b   1.000
_cell.length_c   1.000
_cell.angle_alpha   90.00
_cell.angle_beta   90.00
_cell.angle_gamma   90.00
#
_symmetry.space_group_name_H-M   'P 1'
#
loop_
_entity.id
_entity.type
_entity.pdbx_description
1 polymer ?
#
loop_
_entity_poly.entity_id
_entity_poly.type
_entity_poly.pdbx_seq_one_letter_code
_entity_poly.pdbx_strand_id
1 'polypeptide(L)'
;MHEKSPFTMWDFLQQRKRWLQGILLTVHSPRISLVHKALLALSLYAWATMPLTSLQVFLCPLFPLPRCLPFDFALSFVGAINLYMYIFGVVKSFSHKYRNSAWRLALYLTGALMTIPFNVIIENAAVIVGMCGRKDQFYIVNKDVQTV
;
A
#
# COMPACT_ATOMS: atom_id res chain seq x y z
N MET A 1 3.92 -0.24 20.38
CA MET A 1 2.74 -1.09 20.06
C MET A 1 3.14 -2.05 18.96
N HIS A 2 3.15 -3.36 19.23
CA HIS A 2 3.34 -4.37 18.19
C HIS A 2 1.97 -4.65 17.56
N GLU A 3 1.74 -4.15 16.37
CA GLU A 3 0.53 -4.49 15.63
C GLU A 3 0.69 -5.92 15.10
N LYS A 4 -0.23 -6.82 15.46
CA LYS A 4 -0.21 -8.19 14.94
C LYS A 4 -0.54 -8.16 13.44
N SER A 5 0.18 -8.95 12.67
CA SER A 5 -0.12 -9.14 11.24
C SER A 5 -1.55 -9.61 11.03
N PRO A 6 -2.23 -9.18 9.95
CA PRO A 6 -3.55 -9.67 9.60
C PRO A 6 -3.49 -11.18 9.35
N PHE A 7 -4.49 -11.93 9.85
CA PHE A 7 -4.54 -13.38 9.69
C PHE A 7 -5.16 -13.80 8.36
N THR A 8 -6.08 -12.98 7.83
CA THR A 8 -6.79 -13.24 6.59
C THR A 8 -6.60 -12.11 5.59
N MET A 9 -6.84 -12.40 4.30
CA MET A 9 -6.84 -11.38 3.25
C MET A 9 -7.92 -10.33 3.49
N TRP A 10 -9.04 -10.73 4.09
CA TRP A 10 -10.11 -9.81 4.48
C TRP A 10 -9.67 -8.84 5.58
N ASP A 11 -8.98 -9.33 6.61
CA ASP A 11 -8.44 -8.47 7.67
C ASP A 11 -7.42 -7.48 7.12
N PHE A 12 -6.61 -7.92 6.15
CA PHE A 12 -5.65 -7.07 5.48
C PHE A 12 -6.35 -5.96 4.68
N LEU A 13 -7.39 -6.30 3.92
CA LEU A 13 -8.21 -5.31 3.20
C LEU A 13 -8.86 -4.31 4.15
N GLN A 14 -9.45 -4.79 5.25
CA GLN A 14 -10.07 -3.92 6.26
C GLN A 14 -9.04 -3.03 6.97
N GLN A 15 -7.82 -3.50 7.18
CA GLN A 15 -6.73 -2.71 7.74
C GLN A 15 -6.35 -1.57 6.78
N ARG A 16 -6.18 -1.88 5.47
CA ARG A 16 -5.86 -0.88 4.44
C ARG A 16 -6.97 0.14 4.27
N LYS A 17 -8.22 -0.31 4.24
CA LYS A 17 -9.40 0.57 4.23
C LYS A 17 -9.36 1.57 5.40
N ARG A 18 -9.11 1.08 6.62
CA ARG A 18 -9.02 1.95 7.83
C ARG A 18 -7.92 3.00 7.71
N TRP A 19 -6.76 2.61 7.19
CA TRP A 19 -5.65 3.55 6.99
C TRP A 19 -6.02 4.64 5.98
N LEU A 20 -6.61 4.26 4.85
CA LEU A 20 -7.06 5.21 3.84
C LEU A 20 -8.08 6.21 4.43
N GLN A 21 -9.09 5.69 5.14
CA GLN A 21 -10.11 6.51 5.77
C GLN A 21 -9.54 7.41 6.89
N GLY A 22 -8.61 6.89 7.68
CA GLY A 22 -7.91 7.67 8.71
C GLY A 22 -7.13 8.84 8.12
N ILE A 23 -6.37 8.61 7.05
CA ILE A 23 -5.62 9.67 6.35
C ILE A 23 -6.60 10.66 5.72
N LEU A 24 -7.69 10.19 5.10
CA LEU A 24 -8.72 11.04 4.50
C LEU A 24 -9.33 12.01 5.54
N LEU A 25 -9.72 11.50 6.70
CA LEU A 25 -10.25 12.32 7.80
C LEU A 25 -9.20 13.31 8.33
N THR A 26 -7.94 12.86 8.40
CA THR A 26 -6.82 13.69 8.86
C THR A 26 -6.57 14.85 7.90
N VAL A 27 -6.53 14.60 6.60
CA VAL A 27 -6.35 15.63 5.57
C VAL A 27 -7.45 16.68 5.60
N HIS A 28 -8.69 16.27 5.87
CA HIS A 28 -9.83 17.19 5.93
C HIS A 28 -10.00 17.88 7.31
N SER A 29 -9.20 17.51 8.30
CA SER A 29 -9.26 18.12 9.63
C SER A 29 -8.74 19.58 9.59
N PRO A 30 -9.44 20.55 10.21
CA PRO A 30 -8.97 21.93 10.28
C PRO A 30 -7.79 22.14 11.23
N ARG A 31 -7.47 21.14 12.07
CA ARG A 31 -6.46 21.23 13.14
C ARG A 31 -5.01 21.05 12.69
N ILE A 32 -4.78 20.70 11.43
CA ILE A 32 -3.45 20.38 10.91
C ILE A 32 -2.91 21.54 10.09
N SER A 33 -1.62 21.84 10.24
CA SER A 33 -0.97 22.89 9.47
C SER A 33 -0.99 22.60 7.96
N LEU A 34 -1.09 23.65 7.15
CA LEU A 34 -1.22 23.54 5.68
C LEU A 34 -0.09 22.74 5.03
N VAL A 35 1.14 22.87 5.50
CA VAL A 35 2.30 22.13 4.93
C VAL A 35 2.15 20.64 5.14
N HIS A 36 1.88 20.19 6.37
CA HIS A 36 1.65 18.77 6.66
C HIS A 36 0.41 18.24 5.94
N LYS A 37 -0.63 19.06 5.84
CA LYS A 37 -1.85 18.74 5.11
C LYS A 37 -1.59 18.51 3.63
N ALA A 38 -0.77 19.36 3.00
CA ALA A 38 -0.42 19.22 1.59
C ALA A 38 0.34 17.92 1.31
N LEU A 39 1.33 17.57 2.14
CA LEU A 39 2.09 16.32 2.01
C LEU A 39 1.20 15.08 2.21
N LEU A 40 0.33 15.10 3.23
CA LEU A 40 -0.63 14.03 3.47
C LEU A 40 -1.65 13.91 2.35
N ALA A 41 -2.14 15.05 1.83
CA ALA A 41 -3.07 15.06 0.69
C ALA A 41 -2.42 14.48 -0.57
N LEU A 42 -1.18 14.85 -0.87
CA LEU A 42 -0.45 14.28 -2.00
C LEU A 42 -0.35 12.75 -1.89
N SER A 43 0.03 12.24 -0.72
CA SER A 43 0.12 10.80 -0.48
C SER A 43 -1.25 10.11 -0.57
N LEU A 44 -2.30 10.71 -0.01
CA LEU A 44 -3.65 10.18 -0.05
C LEU A 44 -4.19 10.10 -1.47
N TYR A 45 -4.07 11.18 -2.24
CA TYR A 45 -4.61 11.23 -3.60
C TYR A 45 -3.78 10.37 -4.56
N ALA A 46 -2.46 10.27 -4.38
CA ALA A 46 -1.65 9.30 -5.10
C ALA A 46 -2.10 7.86 -4.84
N TRP A 47 -2.43 7.54 -3.59
CA TRP A 47 -2.99 6.22 -3.25
C TRP A 47 -4.41 6.03 -3.80
N ALA A 48 -5.27 7.03 -3.67
CA ALA A 48 -6.66 6.98 -4.17
C ALA A 48 -6.76 6.84 -5.70
N THR A 49 -5.76 7.29 -6.46
CA THR A 49 -5.69 7.13 -7.92
C THR A 49 -5.12 5.78 -8.36
N MET A 50 -4.66 4.95 -7.43
CA MET A 50 -4.06 3.64 -7.74
C MET A 50 -4.95 2.72 -8.59
N PRO A 51 -6.29 2.62 -8.41
CA PRO A 51 -7.14 1.84 -9.30
C PRO A 51 -7.11 2.31 -10.75
N LEU A 52 -7.06 3.63 -10.98
CA LEU A 52 -6.99 4.20 -12.33
C LEU A 52 -5.65 3.90 -12.98
N THR A 53 -4.55 4.08 -12.25
CA THR A 53 -3.21 3.78 -12.76
C THR A 53 -3.01 2.29 -13.01
N SER A 54 -3.55 1.42 -12.17
CA SER A 54 -3.54 -0.03 -12.37
C SER A 54 -4.33 -0.42 -13.61
N LEU A 55 -5.52 0.15 -13.81
CA LEU A 55 -6.34 -0.06 -15.00
C LEU A 55 -5.61 0.41 -16.27
N GLN A 56 -4.98 1.58 -16.22
CA GLN A 56 -4.19 2.12 -17.33
C GLN A 56 -3.05 1.17 -17.72
N VAL A 57 -2.27 0.69 -16.74
CA VAL A 57 -1.17 -0.25 -16.99
C VAL A 57 -1.68 -1.54 -17.63
N PHE A 58 -2.85 -2.03 -17.19
CA PHE A 58 -3.47 -3.24 -17.72
C PHE A 58 -4.01 -3.05 -19.15
N LEU A 59 -4.58 -1.88 -19.45
CA LEU A 59 -5.17 -1.58 -20.77
C LEU A 59 -4.13 -1.09 -21.79
N CYS A 60 -3.01 -0.54 -21.37
CA CYS A 60 -1.98 0.03 -22.24
C CYS A 60 -1.49 -0.92 -23.36
N PRO A 61 -1.32 -2.25 -23.14
CA PRO A 61 -0.98 -3.17 -24.21
C PRO A 61 -2.06 -3.35 -25.28
N LEU A 62 -3.35 -3.14 -24.91
CA LEU A 62 -4.49 -3.29 -25.81
C LEU A 62 -4.80 -1.99 -26.56
N PHE A 63 -4.65 -0.87 -25.87
CA PHE A 63 -4.93 0.47 -26.36
C PHE A 63 -3.71 1.37 -26.10
N PRO A 64 -2.78 1.46 -27.07
CA PRO A 64 -1.60 2.30 -26.90
C PRO A 64 -2.00 3.76 -26.74
N LEU A 65 -1.81 4.30 -25.54
CA LEU A 65 -2.04 5.70 -25.24
C LEU A 65 -0.91 6.58 -25.78
N PRO A 66 -1.18 7.84 -26.12
CA PRO A 66 -0.14 8.77 -26.54
C PRO A 66 0.90 8.92 -25.41
N ARG A 67 2.15 8.73 -25.76
CA ARG A 67 3.26 8.81 -24.80
C ARG A 67 3.48 10.26 -24.38
N CYS A 68 3.47 10.49 -23.07
CA CYS A 68 3.85 11.77 -22.47
C CYS A 68 5.13 11.54 -21.65
N LEU A 69 6.27 11.78 -22.29
CA LEU A 69 7.59 11.47 -21.74
C LEU A 69 7.82 11.99 -20.30
N PRO A 70 7.51 13.25 -19.93
CA PRO A 70 7.71 13.72 -18.56
C PRO A 70 6.78 13.02 -17.55
N PHE A 71 5.56 12.67 -17.96
CA PHE A 71 4.63 11.95 -17.10
C PHE A 71 5.06 10.49 -16.90
N ASP A 72 5.46 9.81 -17.98
CA ASP A 72 5.95 8.43 -17.93
C ASP A 72 7.21 8.32 -17.09
N PHE A 73 8.12 9.31 -17.19
CA PHE A 73 9.30 9.38 -16.36
C PHE A 73 8.94 9.57 -14.88
N ALA A 74 8.05 10.49 -14.55
CA ALA A 74 7.62 10.74 -13.17
C ALA A 74 6.98 9.50 -12.54
N LEU A 75 6.09 8.81 -13.27
CA LEU A 75 5.46 7.57 -12.81
C LEU A 75 6.48 6.46 -12.60
N SER A 76 7.41 6.28 -13.54
CA SER A 76 8.46 5.27 -13.45
C SER A 76 9.39 5.53 -12.28
N PHE A 77 9.75 6.79 -12.04
CA PHE A 77 10.59 7.20 -10.92
C PHE A 77 9.90 6.91 -9.56
N VAL A 78 8.63 7.29 -9.42
CA VAL A 78 7.84 7.00 -8.20
C VAL A 78 7.69 5.49 -8.01
N GLY A 79 7.41 4.75 -9.07
CA GLY A 79 7.32 3.29 -9.03
C GLY A 79 8.63 2.63 -8.59
N ALA A 80 9.77 3.11 -9.10
CA ALA A 80 11.09 2.61 -8.72
C ALA A 80 11.41 2.88 -7.24
N ILE A 81 11.07 4.07 -6.72
CA ILE A 81 11.23 4.38 -5.29
C ILE A 81 10.37 3.46 -4.43
N ASN A 82 9.10 3.26 -4.79
CA ASN A 82 8.20 2.38 -4.05
C ASN A 82 8.72 0.94 -4.03
N LEU A 83 9.17 0.41 -5.16
CA LEU A 83 9.76 -0.92 -5.26
C LEU A 83 11.02 -1.04 -4.40
N TYR A 84 11.91 -0.04 -4.47
CA TYR A 84 13.12 0.01 -3.64
C TYR A 84 12.78 -0.03 -2.15
N MET A 85 11.84 0.82 -1.70
CA MET A 85 11.41 0.88 -0.29
C MET A 85 10.80 -0.44 0.17
N TYR A 86 10.03 -1.10 -0.71
CA TYR A 86 9.45 -2.41 -0.43
C TYR A 86 10.53 -3.47 -0.23
N ILE A 87 11.46 -3.58 -1.17
CA ILE A 87 12.59 -4.53 -1.10
C ILE A 87 13.46 -4.25 0.12
N PHE A 88 13.81 -2.98 0.35
CA PHE A 88 14.60 -2.58 1.50
C PHE A 88 13.91 -2.91 2.83
N GLY A 89 12.61 -2.69 2.93
CA GLY A 89 11.80 -3.06 4.09
C GLY A 89 11.85 -4.56 4.38
N VAL A 90 11.72 -5.40 3.35
CA VAL A 90 11.84 -6.86 3.47
C VAL A 90 13.23 -7.25 3.94
N VAL A 91 14.28 -6.76 3.28
CA VAL A 91 15.67 -7.05 3.65
C VAL A 91 15.94 -6.65 5.10
N LYS A 92 15.52 -5.45 5.51
CA LYS A 92 15.71 -4.94 6.87
C LYS A 92 14.97 -5.79 7.91
N SER A 93 13.74 -6.20 7.62
CA SER A 93 12.91 -6.99 8.53
C SER A 93 13.48 -8.39 8.78
N PHE A 94 14.07 -9.00 7.76
CA PHE A 94 14.58 -10.38 7.85
C PHE A 94 16.08 -10.48 8.08
N SER A 95 16.85 -9.43 7.81
CA SER A 95 18.32 -9.45 7.95
C SER A 95 18.78 -9.75 9.37
N HIS A 96 18.05 -9.29 10.39
CA HIS A 96 18.43 -9.51 11.80
C HIS A 96 18.26 -10.98 12.22
N LYS A 97 17.23 -11.66 11.71
CA LYS A 97 16.91 -13.05 12.08
C LYS A 97 17.70 -14.10 11.27
N TYR A 98 18.12 -13.75 10.05
CA TYR A 98 18.72 -14.68 9.09
C TYR A 98 20.06 -14.20 8.53
N ARG A 99 20.76 -13.36 9.27
CA ARG A 99 22.04 -12.77 8.87
C ARG A 99 23.10 -13.78 8.40
N ASN A 100 22.99 -15.04 8.80
CA ASN A 100 23.97 -16.09 8.49
C ASN A 100 23.58 -16.96 7.27
N SER A 101 22.48 -16.66 6.54
CA SER A 101 22.06 -17.48 5.41
C SER A 101 21.53 -16.62 4.27
N ALA A 102 22.41 -16.31 3.31
CA ALA A 102 22.08 -15.58 2.10
C ALA A 102 20.95 -16.28 1.30
N TRP A 103 20.90 -17.61 1.32
CA TRP A 103 19.85 -18.39 0.64
C TRP A 103 18.46 -18.15 1.22
N ARG A 104 18.34 -18.10 2.54
CA ARG A 104 17.06 -17.80 3.19
C ARG A 104 16.59 -16.38 2.88
N LEU A 105 17.53 -15.41 2.86
CA LEU A 105 17.21 -14.04 2.48
C LEU A 105 16.71 -13.97 1.04
N ALA A 106 17.38 -14.69 0.11
CA ALA A 106 16.95 -14.76 -1.29
C ALA A 106 15.56 -15.36 -1.43
N LEU A 107 15.25 -16.45 -0.70
CA LEU A 107 13.91 -17.06 -0.68
C LEU A 107 12.82 -16.08 -0.18
N TYR A 108 13.09 -15.35 0.92
CA TYR A 108 12.12 -14.36 1.43
C TYR A 108 11.94 -13.20 0.46
N LEU A 109 13.02 -12.74 -0.18
CA LEU A 109 12.94 -11.69 -1.17
C LEU A 109 12.14 -12.11 -2.39
N THR A 110 12.39 -13.32 -2.90
CA THR A 110 11.61 -13.89 -4.00
C THR A 110 10.13 -14.04 -3.63
N GLY A 111 9.85 -14.57 -2.43
CA GLY A 111 8.48 -14.67 -1.92
C GLY A 111 7.79 -13.30 -1.83
N ALA A 112 8.49 -12.29 -1.33
CA ALA A 112 7.96 -10.92 -1.25
C ALA A 112 7.66 -10.35 -2.64
N LEU A 113 8.54 -10.53 -3.62
CA LEU A 113 8.30 -10.09 -5.00
C LEU A 113 7.09 -10.80 -5.62
N MET A 114 6.93 -12.10 -5.37
CA MET A 114 5.78 -12.87 -5.84
C MET A 114 4.45 -12.42 -5.21
N THR A 115 4.47 -11.79 -4.05
CA THR A 115 3.26 -11.26 -3.39
C THR A 115 2.85 -9.88 -3.89
N ILE A 116 3.70 -9.17 -4.66
CA ILE A 116 3.39 -7.82 -5.16
C ILE A 116 2.07 -7.77 -5.94
N PRO A 117 1.76 -8.67 -6.90
CA PRO A 117 0.49 -8.63 -7.63
C PRO A 117 -0.73 -8.75 -6.69
N PHE A 118 -0.65 -9.62 -5.68
CA PHE A 118 -1.72 -9.78 -4.70
C PHE A 118 -1.89 -8.52 -3.85
N ASN A 119 -0.78 -7.90 -3.42
CA ASN A 119 -0.82 -6.64 -2.70
C ASN A 119 -1.47 -5.53 -3.54
N VAL A 120 -1.14 -5.43 -4.83
CA VAL A 120 -1.75 -4.45 -5.74
C VAL A 120 -3.26 -4.67 -5.86
N ILE A 121 -3.73 -5.91 -5.98
CA ILE A 121 -5.16 -6.23 -6.03
C ILE A 121 -5.86 -5.80 -4.74
N ILE A 122 -5.29 -6.13 -3.59
CA ILE A 122 -5.88 -5.78 -2.29
C ILE A 122 -5.88 -4.26 -2.07
N GLU A 123 -4.81 -3.57 -2.42
CA GLU A 123 -4.74 -2.11 -2.31
C GLU A 123 -5.80 -1.44 -3.20
N ASN A 124 -5.97 -1.88 -4.45
CA ASN A 124 -7.02 -1.39 -5.34
C ASN A 124 -8.42 -1.64 -4.75
N ALA A 125 -8.67 -2.85 -4.24
CA ALA A 125 -9.93 -3.18 -3.60
C ALA A 125 -10.17 -2.32 -2.34
N ALA A 126 -9.12 -2.11 -1.53
CA ALA A 126 -9.20 -1.28 -0.33
C ALA A 126 -9.50 0.19 -0.64
N VAL A 127 -8.93 0.73 -1.73
CA VAL A 127 -9.24 2.08 -2.20
C VAL A 127 -10.70 2.18 -2.63
N ILE A 128 -11.18 1.26 -3.46
CA ILE A 128 -12.57 1.27 -3.95
C ILE A 128 -13.55 1.17 -2.77
N VAL A 129 -13.35 0.18 -1.90
CA VAL A 129 -14.22 -0.03 -0.72
C VAL A 129 -14.08 1.11 0.29
N GLY A 130 -12.87 1.68 0.44
CA GLY A 130 -12.62 2.79 1.36
C GLY A 130 -13.21 4.10 0.92
N MET A 131 -13.19 4.39 -0.38
CA MET A 131 -13.75 5.62 -0.96
C MET A 131 -15.27 5.57 -1.13
N CYS A 132 -15.80 4.41 -1.54
CA CYS A 132 -17.24 4.22 -1.81
C CYS A 132 -18.01 3.69 -0.57
N GLY A 133 -17.33 3.10 0.39
CA GLY A 133 -17.94 2.54 1.59
C GLY A 133 -18.30 3.57 2.66
N ARG A 134 -19.13 3.14 3.62
CA ARG A 134 -19.48 3.96 4.78
C ARG A 134 -18.24 4.32 5.60
N LYS A 135 -18.07 5.60 5.90
CA LYS A 135 -16.88 6.16 6.59
C LYS A 135 -17.04 6.15 8.13
N ASP A 136 -18.23 5.91 8.61
CA ASP A 136 -18.66 5.95 10.01
C ASP A 136 -18.53 4.60 10.74
N GLN A 137 -18.29 3.52 10.00
CA GLN A 137 -18.16 2.19 10.60
C GLN A 137 -16.69 1.75 10.65
N PHE A 138 -16.11 1.83 11.85
CA PHE A 138 -14.79 1.25 12.11
C PHE A 138 -14.93 -0.25 12.41
N TYR A 139 -14.39 -1.07 11.53
CA TYR A 139 -14.27 -2.50 11.79
C TYR A 139 -13.15 -2.74 12.82
N ILE A 140 -13.53 -3.20 14.01
CA ILE A 140 -12.58 -3.62 15.03
C ILE A 140 -12.33 -5.12 14.82
N VAL A 141 -11.11 -5.48 14.45
CA VAL A 141 -10.69 -6.88 14.42
C VAL A 141 -10.64 -7.37 15.87
N ASN A 142 -11.55 -8.27 16.25
CA ASN A 142 -11.43 -8.99 17.52
C ASN A 142 -10.18 -9.85 17.46
N LYS A 143 -9.13 -9.35 18.06
CA LYS A 143 -7.90 -10.11 18.25
C LYS A 143 -8.11 -10.91 19.54
N ASP A 144 -8.59 -12.14 19.42
CA ASP A 144 -8.59 -13.07 20.55
C ASP A 144 -7.14 -13.17 21.06
N VAL A 145 -6.93 -12.59 22.22
CA VAL A 145 -5.67 -12.74 22.94
C VAL A 145 -5.68 -14.16 23.48
N GLN A 146 -5.18 -15.11 22.68
CA GLN A 146 -4.78 -16.39 23.24
C GLN A 146 -3.61 -16.09 24.18
N THR A 147 -3.94 -15.94 25.45
CA THR A 147 -2.95 -16.02 26.55
C THR A 147 -2.38 -17.43 26.52
N VAL A 148 -1.14 -17.52 26.03
CA VAL A 148 -0.26 -18.67 26.25
C VAL A 148 0.50 -18.44 27.53
#